data_be75fd4b1fc5556ad82bc7287b9eb89e
#
_entry.id   be75fd4b1fc5556ad82bc7287b9eb89e
#
_cell.length_a   1.000
_cell.length_b   1.000
_cell.length_c   1.000
_cell.angle_alpha   90.00
_cell.angle_beta   90.00
_cell.angle_gamma   90.00
#
_symmetry.space_group_name_H-M   'P 1'
#
loop_
_entity.id
_entity.type
_entity.pdbx_description
1 polymer ?
#
loop_
_entity_poly.entity_id
_entity_poly.type
_entity_poly.pdbx_seq_one_letter_code
_entity_poly.pdbx_strand_id
1 'polypeptide(L)'
;MKVVIAGSYSEAGLAALADANYDQRRAAMDELYRACGGKIIDYFFCDGDANYIIVAEIPNREVHKGMLNNALATGSNANLRSWCEVDLSAVTESQRKARDAFKPITG
;
A
#
# COMPACT_ATOMS: atom_id res chain seq x y z
N MET A 1 -8.47 -8.25 0.80
CA MET A 1 -7.66 -7.60 1.85
C MET A 1 -7.58 -6.11 1.54
N LYS A 2 -7.96 -5.29 2.50
CA LYS A 2 -7.87 -3.84 2.36
C LYS A 2 -6.44 -3.39 2.64
N VAL A 3 -5.94 -2.47 1.81
CA VAL A 3 -4.62 -1.87 1.99
C VAL A 3 -4.71 -0.35 1.85
N VAL A 4 -3.80 0.34 2.54
CA VAL A 4 -3.58 1.78 2.35
C VAL A 4 -2.14 1.95 1.91
N ILE A 5 -1.93 2.75 0.88
CA ILE A 5 -0.60 3.03 0.34
C ILE A 5 -0.40 4.54 0.35
N ALA A 6 0.74 4.96 0.90
CA ALA A 6 1.20 6.34 0.85
C ALA A 6 2.46 6.39 0.00
N GLY A 7 2.41 7.12 -1.11
CA GLY A 7 3.52 7.19 -2.05
C GLY A 7 4.13 8.58 -2.15
N SER A 8 5.44 8.59 -2.29
CA SER A 8 6.21 9.80 -2.58
C SER A 8 6.94 9.61 -3.90
N TYR A 9 6.78 10.58 -4.79
CA TYR A 9 7.41 10.51 -6.11
C TYR A 9 8.91 10.76 -6.02
N SER A 10 9.64 10.13 -6.93
CA SER A 10 11.00 10.50 -7.25
C SER A 10 11.01 11.84 -8.00
N GLU A 11 12.20 12.39 -8.23
CA GLU A 11 12.35 13.60 -9.06
C GLU A 11 11.73 13.40 -10.46
N ALA A 12 11.98 12.25 -11.07
CA ALA A 12 11.39 11.91 -12.37
C ALA A 12 9.87 11.80 -12.32
N GLY A 13 9.33 11.21 -11.25
CA GLY A 13 7.90 11.10 -11.04
C GLY A 13 7.22 12.45 -10.87
N LEU A 14 7.84 13.37 -10.13
CA LEU A 14 7.35 14.73 -9.96
C LEU A 14 7.35 15.51 -11.30
N ALA A 15 8.40 15.35 -12.09
CA ALA A 15 8.47 15.98 -13.39
C ALA A 15 7.35 15.50 -14.33
N ALA A 16 7.09 14.18 -14.34
CA ALA A 16 6.03 13.60 -15.15
C ALA A 16 4.64 14.05 -14.69
N LEU A 17 4.46 14.31 -13.41
CA LEU A 17 3.18 14.73 -12.84
C LEU A 17 2.69 16.05 -13.42
N ALA A 18 3.60 16.94 -13.83
CA ALA A 18 3.24 18.24 -14.40
C ALA A 18 2.38 18.12 -15.66
N ASP A 19 2.51 17.03 -16.41
CA ASP A 19 1.78 16.78 -17.65
C ASP A 19 0.58 15.86 -17.48
N ALA A 20 0.25 15.49 -16.24
CA ALA A 20 -0.83 14.58 -15.93
C ALA A 20 -2.05 15.31 -15.39
N ASN A 21 -3.21 14.66 -15.47
CA ASN A 21 -4.39 15.10 -14.75
C ASN A 21 -4.95 13.93 -13.93
N TYR A 22 -5.82 14.26 -12.97
CA TYR A 22 -6.35 13.27 -12.04
C TYR A 22 -7.12 12.15 -12.76
N ASP A 23 -7.99 12.50 -13.70
CA ASP A 23 -8.86 11.50 -14.34
C ASP A 23 -8.05 10.48 -15.13
N GLN A 24 -7.01 10.91 -15.83
CA GLN A 24 -6.12 10.01 -16.56
C GLN A 24 -5.35 9.10 -15.60
N ARG A 25 -4.83 9.67 -14.51
CA ARG A 25 -4.09 8.90 -13.51
C ARG A 25 -5.01 7.90 -12.81
N ARG A 26 -6.21 8.31 -12.45
CA ARG A 26 -7.19 7.43 -11.83
C ARG A 26 -7.55 6.27 -12.74
N ALA A 27 -7.82 6.54 -14.02
CA ALA A 27 -8.15 5.50 -14.98
C ALA A 27 -7.02 4.48 -15.15
N ALA A 28 -5.77 4.96 -15.24
CA ALA A 28 -4.61 4.09 -15.37
C ALA A 28 -4.42 3.21 -14.14
N MET A 29 -4.61 3.78 -12.95
CA MET A 29 -4.46 3.04 -11.69
C MET A 29 -5.60 2.05 -11.49
N ASP A 30 -6.84 2.42 -11.85
CA ASP A 30 -7.98 1.49 -11.79
C ASP A 30 -7.74 0.27 -12.68
N GLU A 31 -7.19 0.46 -13.85
CA GLU A 31 -6.87 -0.63 -14.77
C GLU A 31 -5.74 -1.52 -14.22
N LEU A 32 -4.70 -0.92 -13.66
CA LEU A 32 -3.60 -1.66 -13.04
C LEU A 32 -4.10 -2.55 -11.91
N TYR A 33 -4.91 -2.00 -11.01
CA TYR A 33 -5.43 -2.77 -9.88
C TYR A 33 -6.35 -3.89 -10.34
N ARG A 34 -7.20 -3.61 -11.32
CA ARG A 34 -8.09 -4.63 -11.89
C ARG A 34 -7.30 -5.78 -12.53
N ALA A 35 -6.23 -5.47 -13.25
CA ALA A 35 -5.35 -6.48 -13.84
C ALA A 35 -4.73 -7.41 -12.79
N CYS A 36 -4.52 -6.92 -11.58
CA CYS A 36 -3.99 -7.69 -10.46
C CYS A 36 -5.09 -8.32 -9.57
N GLY A 37 -6.35 -8.24 -9.99
CA GLY A 37 -7.47 -8.84 -9.27
C GLY A 37 -8.02 -7.99 -8.13
N GLY A 38 -7.62 -6.73 -8.04
CA GLY A 38 -8.07 -5.82 -7.01
C GLY A 38 -8.93 -4.68 -7.54
N LYS A 39 -9.21 -3.73 -6.67
CA LYS A 39 -9.89 -2.48 -7.05
C LYS A 39 -9.49 -1.35 -6.12
N ILE A 40 -9.48 -0.14 -6.64
CA ILE A 40 -9.28 1.07 -5.86
C ILE A 40 -10.60 1.49 -5.23
N ILE A 41 -10.56 1.74 -3.91
CA ILE A 41 -11.69 2.29 -3.15
C ILE A 41 -11.60 3.80 -3.15
N ASP A 42 -10.40 4.35 -2.93
CA ASP A 42 -10.15 5.78 -2.89
C ASP A 42 -8.74 6.09 -3.36
N TYR A 43 -8.58 7.21 -4.01
CA TYR A 43 -7.28 7.66 -4.51
C TYR A 43 -7.30 9.19 -4.55
N PHE A 44 -6.38 9.82 -3.86
CA PHE A 44 -6.26 11.27 -3.84
C PHE A 44 -4.81 11.71 -3.69
N PHE A 45 -4.52 12.89 -4.19
CA PHE A 45 -3.24 13.56 -3.97
C PHE A 45 -3.33 14.40 -2.71
N CYS A 46 -2.22 14.53 -2.00
CA CYS A 46 -2.18 15.21 -0.71
C CYS A 46 -0.93 16.08 -0.57
N ASP A 47 -1.00 16.97 0.40
CA ASP A 47 0.09 17.84 0.79
C ASP A 47 0.62 17.37 2.15
N GLY A 48 1.85 16.89 2.17
CA GLY A 48 2.47 16.33 3.36
C GLY A 48 3.75 15.61 2.99
N ASP A 49 4.17 14.64 3.80
CA ASP A 49 5.35 13.82 3.52
C ASP A 49 5.09 12.68 2.52
N ALA A 50 3.86 12.59 2.04
CA ALA A 50 3.47 11.75 0.90
C ALA A 50 2.79 12.63 -0.15
N ASN A 51 2.87 12.22 -1.42
CA ASN A 51 2.22 12.93 -2.52
C ASN A 51 0.83 12.39 -2.83
N TYR A 52 0.57 11.11 -2.52
CA TYR A 52 -0.72 10.51 -2.80
C TYR A 52 -1.02 9.38 -1.81
N ILE A 53 -2.32 9.12 -1.67
CA ILE A 53 -2.85 8.03 -0.85
C ILE A 53 -3.75 7.17 -1.73
N ILE A 54 -3.62 5.87 -1.63
CA ILE A 54 -4.51 4.90 -2.27
C ILE A 54 -5.08 4.00 -1.18
N VAL A 55 -6.40 3.83 -1.20
CA VAL A 55 -7.09 2.80 -0.43
C VAL A 55 -7.64 1.79 -1.43
N ALA A 56 -7.31 0.52 -1.27
CA ALA A 56 -7.66 -0.49 -2.26
C ALA A 56 -8.00 -1.83 -1.62
N GLU A 57 -8.73 -2.67 -2.36
CA GLU A 57 -8.89 -4.08 -2.09
C GLU A 57 -7.94 -4.86 -2.98
N ILE A 58 -7.22 -5.82 -2.40
CA ILE A 58 -6.21 -6.63 -3.09
C ILE A 58 -6.42 -8.09 -2.68
N PRO A 59 -6.20 -9.07 -3.59
CA PRO A 59 -6.48 -10.47 -3.27
C PRO A 59 -5.70 -11.03 -2.09
N ASN A 60 -4.40 -10.72 -1.99
CA ASN A 60 -3.54 -11.26 -0.95
C ASN A 60 -2.24 -10.45 -0.83
N ARG A 61 -1.41 -10.82 0.15
CA ARG A 61 -0.17 -10.11 0.46
C ARG A 61 0.87 -10.23 -0.65
N GLU A 62 0.94 -11.37 -1.33
CA GLU A 62 1.90 -11.61 -2.39
C GLU A 62 1.61 -10.73 -3.59
N VAL A 63 0.36 -10.58 -3.98
CA VAL A 63 -0.06 -9.65 -5.03
C VAL A 63 0.32 -8.22 -4.64
N HIS A 64 0.01 -7.83 -3.40
CA HIS A 64 0.36 -6.50 -2.90
C HIS A 64 1.87 -6.23 -2.99
N LYS A 65 2.67 -7.18 -2.53
CA LYS A 65 4.14 -7.06 -2.57
C LYS A 65 4.66 -6.92 -4.01
N GLY A 66 4.11 -7.72 -4.93
CA GLY A 66 4.47 -7.64 -6.35
C GLY A 66 4.13 -6.29 -6.96
N MET A 67 2.96 -5.74 -6.63
CA MET A 67 2.55 -4.42 -7.10
C MET A 67 3.45 -3.31 -6.56
N LEU A 68 3.82 -3.37 -5.28
CA LEU A 68 4.77 -2.41 -4.69
C LEU A 68 6.15 -2.50 -5.34
N ASN A 69 6.65 -3.70 -5.56
CA ASN A 69 7.92 -3.92 -6.23
C ASN A 69 7.93 -3.30 -7.63
N ASN A 70 6.86 -3.50 -8.39
CA ASN A 70 6.72 -2.92 -9.71
C ASN A 70 6.69 -1.39 -9.65
N ALA A 71 5.93 -0.84 -8.73
CA ALA A 71 5.84 0.62 -8.56
C ALA A 71 7.21 1.24 -8.27
N LEU A 72 8.03 0.61 -7.45
CA LEU A 72 9.38 1.06 -7.18
C LEU A 72 10.32 0.86 -8.39
N ALA A 73 10.15 -0.25 -9.12
CA ALA A 73 10.98 -0.56 -10.29
C ALA A 73 10.77 0.42 -11.44
N THR A 74 9.61 1.08 -11.54
CA THR A 74 9.37 2.08 -12.58
C THR A 74 10.23 3.34 -12.43
N GLY A 75 10.78 3.58 -11.24
CA GLY A 75 11.58 4.76 -10.95
C GLY A 75 10.76 6.02 -10.68
N SER A 76 9.43 5.96 -10.76
CA SER A 76 8.56 7.11 -10.52
C SER A 76 8.33 7.39 -9.04
N ASN A 77 8.53 6.42 -8.18
CA ASN A 77 8.36 6.54 -6.74
C ASN A 77 9.70 6.45 -6.02
N ALA A 78 9.95 7.38 -5.12
CA ALA A 78 11.13 7.34 -4.25
C ALA A 78 10.87 6.46 -3.02
N ASN A 79 9.64 6.47 -2.53
CA ASN A 79 9.26 5.76 -1.31
C ASN A 79 7.79 5.35 -1.37
N LEU A 80 7.51 4.16 -0.87
CA LEU A 80 6.16 3.64 -0.69
C LEU A 80 6.03 3.11 0.73
N ARG A 81 5.02 3.57 1.43
CA ARG A 81 4.62 3.03 2.73
C ARG A 81 3.26 2.39 2.57
N SER A 82 3.02 1.28 3.24
CA SER A 82 1.74 0.61 3.14
C SER A 82 1.33 -0.04 4.45
N TRP A 83 0.02 -0.16 4.60
CA TRP A 83 -0.61 -0.80 5.76
C TRP A 83 -1.65 -1.77 5.22
N CYS A 84 -1.58 -3.02 5.67
CA CYS A 84 -2.56 -4.04 5.32
C CYS A 84 -3.49 -4.24 6.50
N GLU A 85 -4.79 -4.41 6.24
CA GLU A 85 -5.72 -4.73 7.31
C GLU A 85 -5.37 -6.07 7.96
N VAL A 86 -5.67 -6.18 9.23
CA VAL A 86 -5.58 -7.42 9.97
C VAL A 86 -6.91 -7.66 10.71
N ASP A 87 -7.21 -8.92 10.98
CA ASP A 87 -8.30 -9.28 11.87
C ASP A 87 -7.79 -9.16 13.32
N LEU A 88 -8.31 -8.17 14.04
CA LEU A 88 -7.88 -7.91 15.40
C LEU A 88 -8.09 -9.14 16.31
N SER A 89 -9.19 -9.86 16.14
CA SER A 89 -9.46 -11.04 16.97
C SER A 89 -8.42 -12.14 16.74
N ALA A 90 -8.03 -12.36 15.49
CA ALA A 90 -6.97 -13.33 15.18
C ALA A 90 -5.61 -12.89 15.72
N VAL A 91 -5.31 -11.58 15.63
CA VAL A 91 -4.08 -11.03 16.18
C VAL A 91 -4.02 -11.22 17.70
N THR A 92 -5.09 -10.84 18.40
CA THR A 92 -5.11 -10.92 19.87
C THR A 92 -5.14 -12.37 20.35
N GLU A 93 -5.77 -13.29 19.61
CA GLU A 93 -5.72 -14.71 19.92
C GLU A 93 -4.28 -15.24 19.82
N SER A 94 -3.57 -14.91 18.75
CA SER A 94 -2.17 -15.30 18.59
C SER A 94 -1.27 -14.67 19.63
N GLN A 95 -1.55 -13.42 20.01
CA GLN A 95 -0.81 -12.73 21.05
C GLN A 95 -0.96 -13.43 22.40
N ARG A 96 -2.19 -13.83 22.74
CA ARG A 96 -2.44 -14.57 24.00
C ARG A 96 -1.72 -15.92 24.00
N LYS A 97 -1.76 -16.66 22.90
CA LYS A 97 -1.05 -17.94 22.77
C LYS A 97 0.46 -17.74 22.93
N ALA A 98 1.01 -16.73 22.30
CA ALA A 98 2.43 -16.43 22.42
C ALA A 98 2.81 -16.01 23.85
N ARG A 99 1.99 -15.17 24.48
CA ARG A 99 2.20 -14.77 25.87
C ARG A 99 2.21 -15.98 26.81
N ASP A 100 1.24 -16.90 26.63
CA ASP A 100 1.11 -18.05 27.51
C ASP A 100 2.21 -19.09 27.29
N ALA A 101 2.76 -19.17 26.08
CA ALA A 101 3.88 -20.06 25.75
C ALA A 101 5.23 -19.48 26.11
N PHE A 102 5.38 -18.15 26.13
CA PHE A 102 6.63 -17.48 26.44
C PHE A 102 6.85 -17.42 27.95
N LYS A 103 7.98 -17.94 28.39
CA LYS A 103 8.40 -17.91 29.81
C LYS A 103 9.68 -17.10 29.91
N PRO A 104 9.58 -15.81 30.28
CA PRO A 104 10.79 -15.00 30.44
C PRO A 104 11.65 -15.57 31.55
N ILE A 105 12.95 -15.42 31.40
CA ILE A 105 13.90 -15.75 32.47
C ILE A 105 13.75 -14.67 33.53
N THR A 106 13.16 -15.03 34.64
CA THR A 106 13.08 -14.14 35.82
C THR A 106 14.22 -14.49 36.76
N GLY A 107 14.96 -13.47 37.10
CA GLY A 107 16.04 -13.65 38.08
C GLY A 107 15.55 -14.10 39.42
#